data_c5fd609698ad36a68ff3a4891d9962d2
#
_entry.id   c5fd609698ad36a68ff3a4891d9962d2
#
_cell.length_a   1.000
_cell.length_b   1.000
_cell.length_c   1.000
_cell.angle_alpha   90.00
_cell.angle_beta   90.00
_cell.angle_gamma   90.00
#
_symmetry.space_group_name_H-M   'P 1'
#
loop_
_entity.id
_entity.type
_entity.pdbx_description
1 polymer ?
#
loop_
_entity_poly.entity_id
_entity_poly.type
_entity_poly.pdbx_seq_one_letter_code
_entity_poly.pdbx_strand_id
1 'polypeptide(L)'
;DKNTEKEYQDFYVDYVIKTVCKDLMSKYGYTYRQAMEKINYGGLKIYSAANPDVQKVLNTVYSNRIAFDKEADTAEHPAAQSAATVMDYEGRIVGIVGQAGEKNGNLCLNRASESPRQPGSSIKPLSTYSLALEKNYVNWSSMILDYSIYQNGKLWPQNADGTNGSKKEITVQYAIQKSFNTVPVRIITEMLGVNEAYNFMKKTFHLTTLDDSADANIAPLATGALTNGVTTVEMAAAYAVFGNNGYYYEPYCYYKVTNATGTEVLLETKSEPERVLSEDTAEVMRELLKTVPARNFRKSKNLGKFELMSKTGTTSDTKDSWIAGGTPYYVCAVWLGYDKPKVIPFRYSASGRVYIELLDRIHANLPVKEFPKTGKVEEKDYCKKTGLLASPSCKETAKGYYKKSAMPAECTACGGGSVSEVVSGVGEAVSNIINSILPTSPRSDD
;
A
#
# COMPACT_ATOMS: atom_id res chain seq x y z
N ASP A 1 -8.83 -4.49 50.10
CA ASP A 1 -8.08 -4.99 48.94
C ASP A 1 -8.21 -4.00 47.80
N LYS A 2 -7.21 -3.15 47.64
CA LYS A 2 -7.10 -2.31 46.41
C LYS A 2 -6.67 -3.26 45.31
N ASN A 3 -7.57 -3.61 44.41
CA ASN A 3 -7.26 -4.13 43.10
C ASN A 3 -6.40 -3.07 42.39
N THR A 4 -5.08 -3.17 42.52
CA THR A 4 -4.17 -2.42 41.70
C THR A 4 -4.29 -3.05 40.31
N GLU A 5 -5.12 -2.45 39.43
CA GLU A 5 -5.11 -2.75 38.00
C GLU A 5 -3.66 -2.68 37.54
N LYS A 6 -3.13 -3.78 37.03
CA LYS A 6 -1.78 -3.80 36.46
C LYS A 6 -1.80 -2.92 35.22
N GLU A 7 -1.17 -1.75 35.33
CA GLU A 7 -1.00 -0.85 34.20
C GLU A 7 0.11 -1.41 33.28
N TYR A 8 -0.23 -1.78 32.06
CA TYR A 8 0.72 -2.24 31.05
C TYR A 8 1.15 -1.08 30.15
N GLN A 9 2.41 -1.11 29.72
CA GLN A 9 2.92 -0.20 28.68
C GLN A 9 2.10 -0.36 27.40
N ASP A 10 1.93 0.70 26.64
CA ASP A 10 1.26 0.60 25.35
C ASP A 10 2.13 -0.07 24.27
N PHE A 11 1.56 -0.35 23.10
CA PHE A 11 2.26 -1.02 22.01
C PHE A 11 3.40 -0.19 21.44
N TYR A 12 3.34 1.13 21.55
CA TYR A 12 4.39 2.00 21.06
C TYR A 12 5.64 1.88 21.93
N VAL A 13 5.46 1.90 23.24
CA VAL A 13 6.57 1.71 24.21
C VAL A 13 7.22 0.35 24.01
N ASP A 14 6.42 -0.73 23.90
CA ASP A 14 6.94 -2.06 23.61
C ASP A 14 7.74 -2.10 22.31
N TYR A 15 7.23 -1.45 21.27
CA TYR A 15 7.89 -1.39 19.96
C TYR A 15 9.23 -0.66 20.03
N VAL A 16 9.28 0.49 20.73
CA VAL A 16 10.53 1.22 20.98
C VAL A 16 11.54 0.36 21.75
N ILE A 17 11.11 -0.30 22.82
CA ILE A 17 12.00 -1.18 23.62
C ILE A 17 12.59 -2.29 22.75
N LYS A 18 11.75 -2.98 21.97
CA LYS A 18 12.20 -4.06 21.07
C LYS A 18 13.15 -3.55 20.00
N THR A 19 12.88 -2.38 19.41
CA THR A 19 13.73 -1.77 18.39
C THR A 19 15.07 -1.34 18.97
N VAL A 20 15.08 -0.61 20.08
CA VAL A 20 16.33 -0.21 20.77
C VAL A 20 17.15 -1.42 21.19
N CYS A 21 16.50 -2.49 21.69
CA CYS A 21 17.18 -3.75 22.04
C CYS A 21 17.89 -4.34 20.79
N LYS A 22 17.20 -4.44 19.67
CA LYS A 22 17.77 -4.94 18.41
C LYS A 22 18.94 -4.08 17.93
N ASP A 23 18.81 -2.76 18.01
CA ASP A 23 19.84 -1.81 17.55
C ASP A 23 21.09 -1.83 18.45
N LEU A 24 20.91 -1.98 19.78
CA LEU A 24 22.01 -2.21 20.72
C LEU A 24 22.75 -3.53 20.44
N MET A 25 22.00 -4.60 20.16
CA MET A 25 22.57 -5.90 19.77
C MET A 25 23.39 -5.76 18.48
N SER A 26 22.84 -5.09 17.46
CA SER A 26 23.49 -4.89 16.16
C SER A 26 24.76 -4.03 16.28
N LYS A 27 24.67 -2.90 16.99
CA LYS A 27 25.78 -1.93 17.07
C LYS A 27 26.92 -2.40 17.97
N TYR A 28 26.60 -3.01 19.11
CA TYR A 28 27.58 -3.34 20.16
C TYR A 28 27.87 -4.83 20.30
N GLY A 29 27.22 -5.68 19.50
CA GLY A 29 27.37 -7.13 19.60
C GLY A 29 26.78 -7.71 20.89
N TYR A 30 25.83 -7.01 21.53
CA TYR A 30 25.20 -7.49 22.75
C TYR A 30 24.31 -8.70 22.47
N THR A 31 24.27 -9.62 23.43
CA THR A 31 23.18 -10.60 23.50
C THR A 31 21.87 -9.89 23.85
N TYR A 32 20.73 -10.52 23.57
CA TYR A 32 19.41 -10.02 23.98
C TYR A 32 19.37 -9.65 25.46
N ARG A 33 19.91 -10.52 26.32
CA ARG A 33 19.96 -10.31 27.78
C ARG A 33 20.74 -9.04 28.14
N GLN A 34 21.93 -8.86 27.58
CA GLN A 34 22.77 -7.68 27.82
C GLN A 34 22.10 -6.39 27.34
N ALA A 35 21.46 -6.40 26.16
CA ALA A 35 20.73 -5.26 25.65
C ALA A 35 19.54 -4.91 26.55
N MET A 36 18.76 -5.90 27.00
CA MET A 36 17.64 -5.68 27.92
C MET A 36 18.09 -5.23 29.32
N GLU A 37 19.20 -5.75 29.85
CA GLU A 37 19.81 -5.26 31.10
C GLU A 37 20.23 -3.79 30.96
N LYS A 38 20.81 -3.41 29.82
CA LYS A 38 21.18 -2.03 29.53
C LYS A 38 19.96 -1.11 29.45
N ILE A 39 18.87 -1.56 28.85
CA ILE A 39 17.61 -0.79 28.77
C ILE A 39 16.98 -0.62 30.16
N ASN A 40 16.89 -1.71 30.94
CA ASN A 40 16.16 -1.70 32.19
C ASN A 40 16.93 -1.02 33.35
N TYR A 41 18.26 -1.17 33.36
CA TYR A 41 19.09 -0.75 34.50
C TYR A 41 20.22 0.22 34.13
N GLY A 42 20.45 0.48 32.84
CA GLY A 42 21.51 1.36 32.38
C GLY A 42 21.19 2.86 32.45
N GLY A 43 19.98 3.23 32.90
CA GLY A 43 19.55 4.62 33.01
C GLY A 43 19.44 5.33 31.65
N LEU A 44 19.18 4.58 30.56
CA LEU A 44 19.13 5.16 29.22
C LEU A 44 18.00 6.19 29.10
N LYS A 45 18.25 7.25 28.36
CA LYS A 45 17.22 8.20 27.91
C LYS A 45 16.89 7.93 26.45
N ILE A 46 15.66 7.48 26.20
CA ILE A 46 15.15 7.17 24.86
C ILE A 46 14.25 8.32 24.42
N TYR A 47 14.61 8.97 23.31
CA TYR A 47 13.85 10.07 22.73
C TYR A 47 12.90 9.47 21.67
N SER A 48 11.68 9.21 22.10
CA SER A 48 10.63 8.59 21.28
C SER A 48 10.16 9.51 20.14
N ALA A 49 9.81 8.92 19.00
CA ALA A 49 9.22 9.60 17.85
C ALA A 49 7.67 9.58 17.88
N ALA A 50 7.03 9.03 18.93
CA ALA A 50 5.59 9.02 19.09
C ALA A 50 4.95 10.39 18.98
N ASN A 51 3.71 10.42 18.44
CA ASN A 51 2.79 11.51 18.69
C ASN A 51 1.80 11.03 19.77
N PRO A 52 1.83 11.63 20.99
CA PRO A 52 0.99 11.14 22.10
C PRO A 52 -0.51 11.18 21.79
N ASP A 53 -0.98 12.20 21.05
CA ASP A 53 -2.39 12.32 20.70
C ASP A 53 -2.81 11.24 19.69
N VAL A 54 -1.97 10.96 18.69
CA VAL A 54 -2.21 9.88 17.74
C VAL A 54 -2.20 8.53 18.45
N GLN A 55 -1.19 8.26 19.28
CA GLN A 55 -1.11 7.01 20.02
C GLN A 55 -2.29 6.81 20.97
N LYS A 56 -2.74 7.87 21.64
CA LYS A 56 -3.94 7.84 22.48
C LYS A 56 -5.20 7.47 21.70
N VAL A 57 -5.35 7.96 20.47
CA VAL A 57 -6.48 7.57 19.60
C VAL A 57 -6.41 6.08 19.26
N LEU A 58 -5.21 5.58 18.87
CA LEU A 58 -5.03 4.16 18.57
C LEU A 58 -5.37 3.29 19.81
N ASN A 59 -4.82 3.62 20.96
CA ASN A 59 -5.09 2.91 22.20
C ASN A 59 -6.59 2.88 22.51
N THR A 60 -7.27 4.04 22.44
CA THR A 60 -8.71 4.15 22.73
C THR A 60 -9.56 3.31 21.77
N VAL A 61 -9.30 3.41 20.45
CA VAL A 61 -10.09 2.71 19.43
C VAL A 61 -9.89 1.19 19.53
N TYR A 62 -8.66 0.74 19.77
CA TYR A 62 -8.33 -0.68 19.78
C TYR A 62 -8.70 -1.35 21.12
N SER A 63 -8.40 -0.75 22.27
CA SER A 63 -8.76 -1.32 23.59
C SER A 63 -10.27 -1.47 23.74
N ASN A 64 -11.03 -0.46 23.31
CA ASN A 64 -12.49 -0.50 23.40
C ASN A 64 -13.17 -1.11 22.15
N ARG A 65 -12.39 -1.63 21.19
CA ARG A 65 -12.87 -2.23 19.94
C ARG A 65 -13.88 -1.34 19.19
N ILE A 66 -13.61 -0.02 19.17
CA ILE A 66 -14.49 0.95 18.48
C ILE A 66 -14.39 0.71 16.97
N ALA A 67 -15.54 0.70 16.29
CA ALA A 67 -15.70 0.39 14.87
C ALA A 67 -15.36 -1.07 14.46
N PHE A 68 -15.04 -1.95 15.42
CA PHE A 68 -15.00 -3.38 15.20
C PHE A 68 -16.41 -3.97 15.15
N ASP A 69 -16.54 -5.12 14.48
CA ASP A 69 -17.84 -5.79 14.38
C ASP A 69 -18.11 -6.63 15.62
N LYS A 70 -19.22 -6.36 16.28
CA LYS A 70 -19.61 -7.09 17.50
C LYS A 70 -20.08 -8.53 17.21
N GLU A 71 -20.58 -8.78 16.01
CA GLU A 71 -21.01 -10.13 15.59
C GLU A 71 -19.84 -11.10 15.43
N ALA A 72 -18.60 -10.57 15.37
CA ALA A 72 -17.37 -11.38 15.32
C ALA A 72 -16.90 -11.91 16.66
N ASP A 73 -17.47 -11.43 17.76
CA ASP A 73 -17.04 -11.74 19.12
C ASP A 73 -18.00 -12.73 19.78
N THR A 74 -18.43 -13.76 19.05
CA THR A 74 -19.23 -14.86 19.63
C THR A 74 -18.33 -15.97 20.18
N ALA A 75 -18.87 -16.80 21.05
CA ALA A 75 -18.15 -17.96 21.58
C ALA A 75 -17.68 -18.94 20.47
N GLU A 76 -18.42 -18.98 19.34
CA GLU A 76 -18.07 -19.79 18.17
C GLU A 76 -17.01 -19.11 17.28
N HIS A 77 -16.91 -17.78 17.35
CA HIS A 77 -15.96 -16.97 16.61
C HIS A 77 -15.17 -16.09 17.60
N PRO A 78 -13.98 -16.55 18.07
CA PRO A 78 -13.15 -15.70 18.91
C PRO A 78 -12.84 -14.39 18.17
N ALA A 79 -12.75 -13.31 18.95
CA ALA A 79 -12.54 -11.96 18.45
C ALA A 79 -11.49 -11.86 17.35
N ALA A 80 -11.84 -11.31 16.20
CA ALA A 80 -10.88 -10.99 15.17
C ALA A 80 -9.81 -10.05 15.71
N GLN A 81 -8.56 -10.30 15.36
CA GLN A 81 -7.42 -9.46 15.70
C GLN A 81 -7.23 -8.36 14.64
N SER A 82 -6.49 -7.34 15.01
CA SER A 82 -6.16 -6.24 14.11
C SER A 82 -4.88 -5.58 14.54
N ALA A 83 -4.24 -4.92 13.58
CA ALA A 83 -3.08 -4.09 13.81
C ALA A 83 -3.15 -2.83 12.96
N ALA A 84 -2.58 -1.73 13.44
CA ALA A 84 -2.46 -0.50 12.69
C ALA A 84 -1.13 0.19 12.93
N THR A 85 -0.64 0.83 11.87
CA THR A 85 0.50 1.74 11.90
C THR A 85 0.07 3.07 11.31
N VAL A 86 0.36 4.17 12.01
CA VAL A 86 0.23 5.54 11.52
C VAL A 86 1.61 6.15 11.46
N MET A 87 1.95 6.71 10.30
CA MET A 87 3.28 7.26 9.99
C MET A 87 3.14 8.61 9.32
N ASP A 88 4.07 9.52 9.52
CA ASP A 88 4.18 10.70 8.67
C ASP A 88 4.95 10.39 7.38
N TYR A 89 5.09 11.40 6.53
CA TYR A 89 5.73 11.21 5.23
C TYR A 89 7.27 11.29 5.27
N GLU A 90 7.86 11.38 6.45
CA GLU A 90 9.31 11.36 6.69
C GLU A 90 9.75 10.09 7.44
N GLY A 91 8.92 9.04 7.42
CA GLY A 91 9.21 7.73 8.00
C GLY A 91 8.99 7.63 9.51
N ARG A 92 8.54 8.72 10.16
CA ARG A 92 8.28 8.71 11.60
C ARG A 92 7.00 7.92 11.90
N ILE A 93 7.12 6.81 12.61
CA ILE A 93 5.97 6.10 13.15
C ILE A 93 5.42 6.95 14.31
N VAL A 94 4.28 7.58 14.09
CA VAL A 94 3.64 8.46 15.07
C VAL A 94 2.70 7.70 16.00
N GLY A 95 2.26 6.50 15.61
CA GLY A 95 1.44 5.61 16.41
C GLY A 95 1.41 4.19 15.86
N ILE A 96 1.36 3.21 16.74
CA ILE A 96 1.34 1.78 16.40
C ILE A 96 0.52 0.99 17.42
N VAL A 97 -0.26 0.02 16.94
CA VAL A 97 -1.00 -0.91 17.80
C VAL A 97 -1.07 -2.29 17.16
N GLY A 98 -0.86 -3.33 17.94
CA GLY A 98 -0.72 -4.70 17.44
C GLY A 98 -1.81 -5.68 17.91
N GLN A 99 -2.86 -5.21 18.57
CA GLN A 99 -3.92 -6.06 19.10
C GLN A 99 -5.23 -5.31 19.21
N ALA A 100 -6.34 -5.98 18.86
CA ALA A 100 -7.69 -5.54 19.16
C ALA A 100 -8.14 -6.06 20.52
N GLY A 101 -8.68 -5.19 21.37
CA GLY A 101 -9.01 -5.44 22.77
C GLY A 101 -7.90 -4.96 23.72
N GLU A 102 -8.15 -5.12 25.01
CA GLU A 102 -7.23 -4.69 26.05
C GLU A 102 -5.92 -5.50 26.03
N LYS A 103 -4.82 -4.79 26.27
CA LYS A 103 -3.49 -5.38 26.37
C LYS A 103 -3.33 -6.03 27.74
N ASN A 104 -2.81 -7.26 27.77
CA ASN A 104 -2.73 -8.10 28.98
C ASN A 104 -1.29 -8.39 29.45
N GLY A 105 -0.30 -7.71 28.89
CA GLY A 105 1.11 -7.87 29.26
C GLY A 105 2.01 -6.87 28.55
N ASN A 106 3.27 -6.77 29.02
CA ASN A 106 4.32 -6.00 28.36
C ASN A 106 5.07 -6.87 27.36
N LEU A 107 5.63 -6.25 26.32
CA LEU A 107 6.39 -6.90 25.24
C LEU A 107 5.62 -8.02 24.53
N CYS A 108 4.30 -7.92 24.52
CA CYS A 108 3.42 -8.83 23.79
C CYS A 108 3.70 -8.85 22.28
N LEU A 109 3.13 -9.83 21.56
CA LEU A 109 3.15 -9.88 20.12
C LEU A 109 2.54 -8.59 19.52
N ASN A 110 3.35 -7.84 18.80
CA ASN A 110 2.90 -6.68 18.04
C ASN A 110 2.64 -7.09 16.59
N ARG A 111 1.38 -7.36 16.24
CA ARG A 111 1.02 -7.81 14.88
C ARG A 111 1.31 -6.75 13.81
N ALA A 112 1.49 -5.50 14.21
CA ALA A 112 1.82 -4.43 13.28
C ALA A 112 3.23 -4.55 12.68
N SER A 113 4.16 -5.17 13.41
CA SER A 113 5.58 -5.31 13.01
C SER A 113 6.11 -6.75 13.02
N GLU A 114 5.41 -7.67 13.71
CA GLU A 114 5.92 -9.03 13.95
C GLU A 114 5.07 -10.12 13.31
N SER A 115 3.95 -9.75 12.65
CA SER A 115 3.01 -10.71 12.05
C SER A 115 2.67 -10.32 10.63
N PRO A 116 3.52 -10.66 9.64
CA PRO A 116 3.20 -10.43 8.25
C PRO A 116 1.94 -11.18 7.84
N ARG A 117 1.12 -10.57 6.96
CA ARG A 117 -0.15 -11.09 6.46
C ARG A 117 -0.31 -10.80 4.98
N GLN A 118 -1.02 -11.66 4.27
CA GLN A 118 -1.28 -11.48 2.85
C GLN A 118 -2.06 -10.18 2.60
N PRO A 119 -1.51 -9.24 1.81
CA PRO A 119 -2.12 -7.92 1.61
C PRO A 119 -3.32 -7.93 0.66
N GLY A 120 -3.52 -9.01 -0.10
CA GLY A 120 -4.53 -9.04 -1.15
C GLY A 120 -4.35 -7.88 -2.13
N SER A 121 -5.45 -7.37 -2.67
CA SER A 121 -5.42 -6.31 -3.68
C SER A 121 -4.76 -5.00 -3.26
N SER A 122 -4.40 -4.80 -1.99
CA SER A 122 -3.63 -3.63 -1.58
C SER A 122 -2.17 -3.66 -2.05
N ILE A 123 -1.68 -4.79 -2.56
CA ILE A 123 -0.36 -4.89 -3.18
C ILE A 123 -0.29 -4.28 -4.59
N LYS A 124 -1.40 -4.24 -5.34
CA LYS A 124 -1.44 -3.87 -6.76
C LYS A 124 -0.80 -2.53 -7.10
N PRO A 125 -0.99 -1.47 -6.30
CA PRO A 125 -0.27 -0.22 -6.51
C PRO A 125 1.25 -0.39 -6.45
N LEU A 126 1.75 -1.26 -5.57
CA LEU A 126 3.18 -1.45 -5.32
C LEU A 126 3.84 -2.38 -6.34
N SER A 127 3.18 -3.47 -6.70
CA SER A 127 3.73 -4.52 -7.57
C SER A 127 3.58 -4.25 -9.05
N THR A 128 2.51 -3.56 -9.45
CA THR A 128 2.09 -3.51 -10.85
C THR A 128 1.95 -2.09 -11.38
N TYR A 129 1.03 -1.30 -10.79
CA TYR A 129 0.63 -0.03 -11.40
C TYR A 129 1.72 1.05 -11.33
N SER A 130 2.43 1.17 -10.20
CA SER A 130 3.50 2.16 -10.09
C SER A 130 4.66 1.87 -11.04
N LEU A 131 5.05 0.61 -11.22
CA LEU A 131 6.08 0.25 -12.19
C LEU A 131 5.64 0.51 -13.63
N ALA A 132 4.40 0.13 -13.98
CA ALA A 132 3.87 0.36 -15.32
C ALA A 132 3.76 1.86 -15.66
N LEU A 133 3.39 2.69 -14.66
CA LEU A 133 3.40 4.16 -14.77
C LEU A 133 4.83 4.71 -14.85
N GLU A 134 5.76 4.19 -14.05
CA GLU A 134 7.17 4.63 -14.05
C GLU A 134 7.82 4.43 -15.41
N LYS A 135 7.55 3.28 -16.04
CA LYS A 135 8.01 2.94 -17.38
C LYS A 135 7.21 3.61 -18.52
N ASN A 136 6.15 4.34 -18.22
CA ASN A 136 5.22 4.90 -19.20
C ASN A 136 4.57 3.84 -20.12
N TYR A 137 4.46 2.60 -19.66
CA TYR A 137 3.74 1.54 -20.38
C TYR A 137 2.23 1.74 -20.28
N VAL A 138 1.78 2.35 -19.20
CA VAL A 138 0.40 2.78 -19.03
C VAL A 138 0.33 4.22 -18.51
N ASN A 139 -0.81 4.84 -18.72
CA ASN A 139 -1.19 6.11 -18.13
C ASN A 139 -2.57 5.98 -17.48
N TRP A 140 -3.13 7.07 -16.98
CA TRP A 140 -4.44 7.13 -16.33
C TRP A 140 -5.55 6.41 -17.10
N SER A 141 -5.64 6.68 -18.41
CA SER A 141 -6.73 6.24 -19.29
C SER A 141 -6.33 5.15 -20.28
N SER A 142 -5.14 4.57 -20.15
CA SER A 142 -4.75 3.42 -20.99
C SER A 142 -5.79 2.31 -20.92
N MET A 143 -6.20 1.84 -22.09
CA MET A 143 -7.25 0.84 -22.26
C MET A 143 -6.63 -0.56 -22.18
N ILE A 144 -7.06 -1.35 -21.22
CA ILE A 144 -6.58 -2.73 -20.98
C ILE A 144 -7.78 -3.68 -21.00
N LEU A 145 -7.64 -4.83 -21.65
CA LEU A 145 -8.68 -5.84 -21.73
C LEU A 145 -8.99 -6.42 -20.34
N ASP A 146 -10.22 -6.24 -19.86
CA ASP A 146 -10.73 -6.88 -18.66
C ASP A 146 -11.21 -8.28 -18.98
N TYR A 147 -10.27 -9.22 -19.08
CA TYR A 147 -10.54 -10.64 -19.30
C TYR A 147 -9.40 -11.52 -18.77
N SER A 148 -9.76 -12.64 -18.14
CA SER A 148 -8.81 -13.64 -17.64
C SER A 148 -7.87 -14.14 -18.72
N ILE A 149 -6.69 -14.56 -18.33
CA ILE A 149 -5.75 -15.29 -19.20
C ILE A 149 -5.91 -16.81 -19.00
N TYR A 150 -5.39 -17.62 -19.95
CA TYR A 150 -5.25 -19.05 -19.74
C TYR A 150 -3.98 -19.34 -18.94
N GLN A 151 -4.14 -19.99 -17.78
CA GLN A 151 -3.02 -20.45 -16.95
C GLN A 151 -3.29 -21.91 -16.57
N ASN A 152 -2.37 -22.81 -16.86
CA ASN A 152 -2.50 -24.23 -16.58
C ASN A 152 -3.84 -24.84 -17.12
N GLY A 153 -4.26 -24.44 -18.32
CA GLY A 153 -5.46 -24.93 -18.99
C GLY A 153 -6.78 -24.37 -18.45
N LYS A 154 -6.75 -23.38 -17.55
CA LYS A 154 -7.94 -22.74 -16.97
C LYS A 154 -7.89 -21.22 -17.12
N LEU A 155 -9.05 -20.60 -17.21
CA LEU A 155 -9.16 -19.14 -17.14
C LEU A 155 -8.88 -18.65 -15.72
N TRP A 156 -7.92 -17.74 -15.60
CA TRP A 156 -7.49 -17.15 -14.34
C TRP A 156 -6.96 -15.72 -14.56
N PRO A 157 -7.08 -14.79 -13.61
CA PRO A 157 -7.84 -14.85 -12.37
C PRO A 157 -9.32 -14.54 -12.60
N GLN A 158 -10.16 -14.81 -11.61
CA GLN A 158 -11.49 -14.23 -11.55
C GLN A 158 -11.43 -12.88 -10.81
N ASN A 159 -12.29 -11.95 -11.21
CA ASN A 159 -12.55 -10.72 -10.45
C ASN A 159 -13.33 -11.04 -9.16
N ALA A 160 -13.44 -10.08 -8.25
CA ALA A 160 -14.11 -10.27 -6.95
C ALA A 160 -15.60 -10.65 -7.05
N ASP A 161 -16.24 -10.41 -8.19
CA ASP A 161 -17.60 -10.80 -8.51
C ASP A 161 -17.72 -12.25 -9.02
N GLY A 162 -16.61 -12.98 -9.07
CA GLY A 162 -16.54 -14.36 -9.58
C GLY A 162 -16.50 -14.48 -11.10
N THR A 163 -16.49 -13.37 -11.84
CA THR A 163 -16.44 -13.39 -13.30
C THR A 163 -15.02 -13.44 -13.84
N ASN A 164 -14.88 -13.87 -15.10
CA ASN A 164 -13.62 -13.83 -15.84
C ASN A 164 -13.36 -12.46 -16.48
N GLY A 165 -14.08 -11.41 -16.06
CA GLY A 165 -14.02 -10.06 -16.58
C GLY A 165 -15.08 -9.76 -17.64
N SER A 166 -15.19 -8.49 -18.02
CA SER A 166 -16.24 -7.98 -18.90
C SER A 166 -16.02 -8.28 -20.39
N LYS A 167 -14.84 -8.78 -20.78
CA LYS A 167 -14.37 -8.94 -22.17
C LYS A 167 -14.29 -7.62 -22.95
N LYS A 168 -14.20 -6.50 -22.24
CA LYS A 168 -14.07 -5.15 -22.82
C LYS A 168 -12.76 -4.52 -22.37
N GLU A 169 -12.27 -3.62 -23.17
CA GLU A 169 -11.21 -2.73 -22.73
C GLU A 169 -11.74 -1.70 -21.74
N ILE A 170 -10.99 -1.49 -20.67
CA ILE A 170 -11.32 -0.54 -19.60
C ILE A 170 -10.09 0.30 -19.24
N THR A 171 -10.30 1.48 -18.72
CA THR A 171 -9.18 2.34 -18.32
C THR A 171 -8.45 1.78 -17.08
N VAL A 172 -7.15 2.06 -16.98
CA VAL A 172 -6.34 1.77 -15.78
C VAL A 172 -6.99 2.37 -14.54
N GLN A 173 -7.49 3.61 -14.63
CA GLN A 173 -8.20 4.26 -13.51
C GLN A 173 -9.40 3.42 -13.04
N TYR A 174 -10.24 2.95 -13.97
CA TYR A 174 -11.41 2.15 -13.62
C TYR A 174 -11.02 0.78 -13.04
N ALA A 175 -9.98 0.16 -13.60
CA ALA A 175 -9.45 -1.11 -13.09
C ALA A 175 -8.95 -1.02 -11.64
N ILE A 176 -8.22 0.05 -11.30
CA ILE A 176 -7.77 0.32 -9.93
C ILE A 176 -8.97 0.60 -9.01
N GLN A 177 -9.91 1.44 -9.46
CA GLN A 177 -11.10 1.81 -8.71
C GLN A 177 -11.96 0.60 -8.35
N LYS A 178 -12.15 -0.32 -9.31
CA LYS A 178 -12.91 -1.57 -9.12
C LYS A 178 -12.07 -2.69 -8.53
N SER A 179 -10.77 -2.48 -8.43
CA SER A 179 -9.84 -3.50 -7.92
C SER A 179 -9.86 -4.81 -8.72
N PHE A 180 -10.07 -4.74 -10.04
CA PHE A 180 -10.08 -5.93 -10.89
C PHE A 180 -8.76 -6.70 -10.80
N ASN A 181 -8.85 -8.03 -10.90
CA ASN A 181 -7.69 -8.93 -10.86
C ASN A 181 -7.11 -9.19 -12.25
N THR A 182 -7.94 -9.14 -13.27
CA THR A 182 -7.60 -9.43 -14.67
C THR A 182 -6.57 -8.44 -15.22
N VAL A 183 -6.74 -7.16 -14.94
CA VAL A 183 -5.90 -6.08 -15.48
C VAL A 183 -4.45 -6.13 -14.96
N PRO A 184 -4.17 -6.20 -13.65
CA PRO A 184 -2.79 -6.30 -13.18
C PRO A 184 -2.09 -7.58 -13.65
N VAL A 185 -2.82 -8.70 -13.80
CA VAL A 185 -2.25 -9.91 -14.38
C VAL A 185 -1.78 -9.65 -15.81
N ARG A 186 -2.60 -8.99 -16.65
CA ARG A 186 -2.21 -8.65 -18.02
C ARG A 186 -1.04 -7.68 -18.08
N ILE A 187 -1.05 -6.64 -17.27
CA ILE A 187 0.07 -5.70 -17.20
C ILE A 187 1.37 -6.42 -16.85
N ILE A 188 1.35 -7.34 -15.88
CA ILE A 188 2.54 -8.10 -15.51
C ILE A 188 2.97 -9.04 -16.65
N THR A 189 2.02 -9.78 -17.24
CA THR A 189 2.35 -10.81 -18.24
C THR A 189 2.68 -10.27 -19.61
N GLU A 190 2.03 -9.18 -20.00
CA GLU A 190 2.13 -8.64 -21.38
C GLU A 190 3.09 -7.45 -21.49
N MET A 191 3.42 -6.77 -20.37
CA MET A 191 4.20 -5.53 -20.40
C MET A 191 5.45 -5.55 -19.52
N LEU A 192 5.33 -6.01 -18.24
CA LEU A 192 6.40 -5.85 -17.25
C LEU A 192 7.31 -7.06 -17.13
N GLY A 193 6.74 -8.26 -17.13
CA GLY A 193 7.44 -9.47 -16.71
C GLY A 193 7.48 -9.63 -15.18
N VAL A 194 7.41 -10.90 -14.74
CA VAL A 194 7.30 -11.27 -13.31
C VAL A 194 8.54 -10.84 -12.52
N ASN A 195 9.73 -11.14 -13.03
CA ASN A 195 10.98 -10.86 -12.32
C ASN A 195 11.22 -9.36 -12.12
N GLU A 196 10.87 -8.56 -13.12
CA GLU A 196 11.00 -7.11 -13.01
C GLU A 196 10.03 -6.52 -12.00
N ALA A 197 8.75 -6.91 -12.06
CA ALA A 197 7.73 -6.49 -11.10
C ALA A 197 8.09 -6.89 -9.66
N TYR A 198 8.62 -8.11 -9.47
CA TYR A 198 9.08 -8.56 -8.16
C TYR A 198 10.25 -7.75 -7.64
N ASN A 199 11.31 -7.61 -8.44
CA ASN A 199 12.51 -6.88 -8.03
C ASN A 199 12.23 -5.39 -7.78
N PHE A 200 11.36 -4.79 -8.61
CA PHE A 200 10.92 -3.42 -8.40
C PHE A 200 10.19 -3.29 -7.06
N MET A 201 9.17 -4.09 -6.82
CA MET A 201 8.39 -4.04 -5.58
C MET A 201 9.28 -4.21 -4.35
N LYS A 202 10.18 -5.21 -4.36
CA LYS A 202 11.10 -5.50 -3.26
C LYS A 202 12.05 -4.35 -2.99
N LYS A 203 12.68 -3.79 -4.03
CA LYS A 203 13.71 -2.75 -3.89
C LYS A 203 13.12 -1.37 -3.64
N THR A 204 12.06 -1.01 -4.37
CA THR A 204 11.43 0.32 -4.31
C THR A 204 10.72 0.57 -2.98
N PHE A 205 10.10 -0.47 -2.42
CA PHE A 205 9.31 -0.33 -1.19
C PHE A 205 9.93 -1.04 0.01
N HIS A 206 11.17 -1.52 -0.12
CA HIS A 206 11.95 -2.17 0.94
C HIS A 206 11.17 -3.25 1.69
N LEU A 207 10.36 -4.06 0.96
CA LEU A 207 9.60 -5.14 1.57
C LEU A 207 10.54 -6.29 1.95
N THR A 208 10.71 -6.54 3.23
CA THR A 208 11.69 -7.48 3.79
C THR A 208 11.13 -8.88 4.01
N THR A 209 9.81 -9.02 4.03
CA THR A 209 9.10 -10.26 4.36
C THR A 209 8.83 -11.16 3.15
N LEU A 210 9.20 -10.73 1.94
CA LEU A 210 8.98 -11.46 0.69
C LEU A 210 9.84 -12.73 0.62
N ASP A 211 9.26 -13.81 0.07
CA ASP A 211 9.95 -15.05 -0.26
C ASP A 211 10.46 -15.01 -1.70
N ASP A 212 11.78 -14.98 -1.88
CA ASP A 212 12.42 -14.83 -3.20
C ASP A 212 12.11 -16.02 -4.16
N SER A 213 11.81 -17.19 -3.60
CA SER A 213 11.54 -18.39 -4.39
C SER A 213 10.06 -18.55 -4.78
N ALA A 214 9.15 -18.09 -3.94
CA ALA A 214 7.72 -18.29 -4.11
C ALA A 214 6.96 -17.04 -4.58
N ASP A 215 7.38 -15.83 -4.15
CA ASP A 215 6.65 -14.60 -4.42
C ASP A 215 6.99 -13.97 -5.79
N ALA A 216 8.09 -14.40 -6.44
CA ALA A 216 8.41 -14.01 -7.81
C ALA A 216 7.51 -14.76 -8.83
N ASN A 217 6.20 -14.65 -8.67
CA ASN A 217 5.16 -15.27 -9.48
C ASN A 217 4.00 -14.31 -9.73
N ILE A 218 3.18 -14.61 -10.74
CA ILE A 218 2.07 -13.74 -11.17
C ILE A 218 1.05 -13.55 -10.05
N ALA A 219 0.62 -14.64 -9.39
CA ALA A 219 -0.44 -14.58 -8.38
C ALA A 219 -0.03 -13.71 -7.15
N PRO A 220 1.14 -13.90 -6.50
CA PRO A 220 1.61 -13.01 -5.45
C PRO A 220 1.62 -11.54 -5.86
N LEU A 221 2.14 -11.24 -7.04
CA LEU A 221 2.30 -9.86 -7.53
C LEU A 221 0.97 -9.22 -7.92
N ALA A 222 0.11 -9.92 -8.66
CA ALA A 222 -1.13 -9.36 -9.20
C ALA A 222 -2.29 -9.35 -8.21
N THR A 223 -2.30 -10.27 -7.23
CA THR A 223 -3.43 -10.46 -6.31
C THR A 223 -3.07 -10.35 -4.83
N GLY A 224 -1.78 -10.29 -4.50
CA GLY A 224 -1.30 -10.20 -3.13
C GLY A 224 -1.33 -11.52 -2.35
N ALA A 225 -1.31 -12.65 -3.06
CA ALA A 225 -1.20 -13.98 -2.46
C ALA A 225 0.26 -14.30 -2.08
N LEU A 226 0.90 -13.39 -1.34
CA LEU A 226 2.28 -13.51 -0.88
C LEU A 226 2.43 -14.65 0.14
N THR A 227 3.56 -15.32 0.13
CA THR A 227 3.86 -16.47 0.99
C THR A 227 3.79 -16.11 2.47
N ASN A 228 4.60 -15.15 2.89
CA ASN A 228 4.60 -14.66 4.28
C ASN A 228 3.63 -13.48 4.45
N GLY A 229 3.42 -12.70 3.38
CA GLY A 229 2.70 -11.44 3.42
C GLY A 229 3.58 -10.26 3.82
N VAL A 230 2.98 -9.20 4.33
CA VAL A 230 3.62 -7.95 4.73
C VAL A 230 3.09 -7.46 6.08
N THR A 231 3.82 -6.60 6.76
CA THR A 231 3.42 -5.95 8.01
C THR A 231 2.71 -4.63 7.75
N THR A 232 1.97 -4.09 8.74
CA THR A 232 1.36 -2.77 8.60
C THR A 232 2.41 -1.66 8.61
N VAL A 233 3.58 -1.87 9.21
CA VAL A 233 4.72 -0.95 9.14
C VAL A 233 5.22 -0.85 7.71
N GLU A 234 5.52 -1.99 7.06
CA GLU A 234 5.98 -2.02 5.66
C GLU A 234 4.95 -1.41 4.70
N MET A 235 3.66 -1.73 4.89
CA MET A 235 2.60 -1.16 4.04
C MET A 235 2.44 0.34 4.23
N ALA A 236 2.56 0.87 5.45
CA ALA A 236 2.49 2.31 5.69
C ALA A 236 3.68 3.02 5.01
N ALA A 237 4.91 2.50 5.17
CA ALA A 237 6.10 3.04 4.52
C ALA A 237 6.01 3.02 2.99
N ALA A 238 5.56 1.91 2.41
CA ALA A 238 5.38 1.78 0.97
C ALA A 238 4.35 2.77 0.41
N TYR A 239 3.22 2.95 1.08
CA TYR A 239 2.19 3.91 0.65
C TYR A 239 2.58 5.37 0.91
N ALA A 240 3.47 5.65 1.85
CA ALA A 240 4.01 6.99 2.06
C ALA A 240 4.69 7.55 0.82
N VAL A 241 5.32 6.71 0.01
CA VAL A 241 6.00 7.08 -1.23
C VAL A 241 5.08 7.85 -2.20
N PHE A 242 3.79 7.49 -2.24
CA PHE A 242 2.82 8.18 -3.11
C PHE A 242 2.41 9.55 -2.57
N GLY A 243 2.43 9.75 -1.27
CA GLY A 243 2.03 11.00 -0.62
C GLY A 243 3.14 12.04 -0.53
N ASN A 244 4.41 11.64 -0.65
CA ASN A 244 5.58 12.51 -0.52
C ASN A 244 6.41 12.64 -1.81
N ASN A 245 5.75 12.55 -2.96
CA ASN A 245 6.37 12.78 -4.27
C ASN A 245 7.49 11.78 -4.62
N GLY A 246 7.38 10.52 -4.21
CA GLY A 246 8.26 9.45 -4.65
C GLY A 246 9.50 9.22 -3.77
N TYR A 247 9.54 9.78 -2.58
CA TYR A 247 10.58 9.47 -1.61
C TYR A 247 10.16 8.33 -0.67
N TYR A 248 11.07 7.41 -0.43
CA TYR A 248 11.01 6.44 0.64
C TYR A 248 11.83 6.93 1.83
N TYR A 249 11.34 6.71 3.03
CA TYR A 249 12.04 6.90 4.29
C TYR A 249 11.96 5.62 5.11
N GLU A 250 13.10 5.18 5.63
CA GLU A 250 13.12 4.04 6.53
C GLU A 250 12.28 4.33 7.78
N PRO A 251 11.32 3.47 8.14
CA PRO A 251 10.48 3.68 9.30
C PRO A 251 11.27 3.73 10.61
N TYR A 252 10.97 4.70 11.47
CA TYR A 252 11.61 4.81 12.77
C TYR A 252 10.63 5.18 13.88
N CYS A 253 10.95 4.76 15.13
CA CYS A 253 10.11 4.97 16.31
C CYS A 253 10.80 5.76 17.43
N TYR A 254 12.09 6.09 17.28
CA TYR A 254 12.84 6.94 18.20
C TYR A 254 13.87 7.75 17.43
N TYR A 255 14.24 8.91 17.97
CA TYR A 255 15.25 9.78 17.37
C TYR A 255 16.65 9.39 17.81
N LYS A 256 16.86 9.22 19.12
CA LYS A 256 18.15 8.86 19.71
C LYS A 256 17.99 8.17 21.05
N VAL A 257 19.05 7.49 21.46
CA VAL A 257 19.23 6.93 22.80
C VAL A 257 20.54 7.46 23.36
N THR A 258 20.51 8.01 24.60
CA THR A 258 21.69 8.49 25.29
C THR A 258 21.93 7.70 26.58
N ASN A 259 23.14 7.88 27.14
CA ASN A 259 23.44 7.43 28.48
C ASN A 259 22.58 8.17 29.53
N ALA A 260 22.71 7.81 30.82
CA ALA A 260 21.94 8.38 31.92
C ALA A 260 22.12 9.88 32.09
N THR A 261 23.31 10.40 31.84
CA THR A 261 23.61 11.84 31.93
C THR A 261 23.15 12.62 30.71
N GLY A 262 22.93 11.96 29.57
CA GLY A 262 22.59 12.60 28.29
C GLY A 262 23.80 13.14 27.53
N THR A 263 25.02 12.85 28.00
CA THR A 263 26.28 13.40 27.42
C THR A 263 26.80 12.55 26.25
N GLU A 264 26.40 11.30 26.15
CA GLU A 264 26.84 10.36 25.10
C GLU A 264 25.62 9.83 24.33
N VAL A 265 25.66 9.93 22.99
CA VAL A 265 24.66 9.35 22.10
C VAL A 265 25.06 7.91 21.77
N LEU A 266 24.30 6.95 22.28
CA LEU A 266 24.52 5.53 22.05
C LEU A 266 23.94 5.05 20.73
N LEU A 267 22.72 5.47 20.42
CA LEU A 267 22.04 5.18 19.15
C LEU A 267 21.44 6.49 18.63
N GLU A 268 21.42 6.62 17.32
CA GLU A 268 20.77 7.73 16.62
C GLU A 268 20.15 7.20 15.33
N THR A 269 18.88 7.49 15.14
CA THR A 269 18.18 7.15 13.91
C THR A 269 18.48 8.20 12.86
N LYS A 270 18.89 7.73 11.67
CA LYS A 270 19.03 8.55 10.48
C LYS A 270 18.08 7.99 9.43
N SER A 271 17.01 8.72 9.17
CA SER A 271 16.08 8.39 8.09
C SER A 271 16.28 9.44 6.99
N GLU A 272 17.10 9.11 6.02
CA GLU A 272 17.39 9.97 4.88
C GLU A 272 16.41 9.66 3.74
N PRO A 273 15.97 10.69 2.97
CA PRO A 273 15.09 10.48 1.84
C PRO A 273 15.79 9.72 0.71
N GLU A 274 15.23 8.60 0.31
CA GLU A 274 15.62 7.88 -0.89
C GLU A 274 14.59 8.11 -1.99
N ARG A 275 15.01 8.64 -3.15
CA ARG A 275 14.10 8.76 -4.30
C ARG A 275 13.94 7.40 -4.97
N VAL A 276 12.77 6.81 -4.82
CA VAL A 276 12.45 5.47 -5.33
C VAL A 276 11.45 5.47 -6.48
N LEU A 277 10.70 6.55 -6.66
CA LEU A 277 9.83 6.82 -7.80
C LEU A 277 10.06 8.24 -8.33
N SER A 278 9.79 8.46 -9.61
CA SER A 278 9.68 9.81 -10.15
C SER A 278 8.50 10.55 -9.50
N GLU A 279 8.63 11.86 -9.38
CA GLU A 279 7.62 12.71 -8.73
C GLU A 279 6.27 12.63 -9.43
N ASP A 280 6.30 12.60 -10.77
CA ASP A 280 5.09 12.52 -11.60
C ASP A 280 4.42 11.13 -11.50
N THR A 281 5.19 10.04 -11.42
CA THR A 281 4.62 8.71 -11.13
C THR A 281 3.93 8.69 -9.77
N ALA A 282 4.60 9.19 -8.74
CA ALA A 282 4.03 9.22 -7.39
C ALA A 282 2.74 10.06 -7.35
N GLU A 283 2.73 11.22 -8.02
CA GLU A 283 1.55 12.09 -8.09
C GLU A 283 0.40 11.42 -8.87
N VAL A 284 0.65 10.85 -10.06
CA VAL A 284 -0.39 10.13 -10.82
C VAL A 284 -0.93 8.94 -10.04
N MET A 285 -0.06 8.18 -9.35
CA MET A 285 -0.49 7.05 -8.52
C MET A 285 -1.35 7.51 -7.35
N ARG A 286 -0.99 8.61 -6.69
CA ARG A 286 -1.80 9.24 -5.64
C ARG A 286 -3.17 9.64 -6.15
N GLU A 287 -3.25 10.32 -7.30
CA GLU A 287 -4.52 10.72 -7.90
C GLU A 287 -5.38 9.49 -8.25
N LEU A 288 -4.80 8.42 -8.79
CA LEU A 288 -5.48 7.15 -9.01
C LEU A 288 -6.06 6.58 -7.70
N LEU A 289 -5.28 6.57 -6.63
CA LEU A 289 -5.69 6.07 -5.32
C LEU A 289 -6.78 6.95 -4.66
N LYS A 290 -6.87 8.23 -4.99
CA LYS A 290 -7.97 9.12 -4.58
C LYS A 290 -9.30 8.73 -5.22
N THR A 291 -9.30 8.00 -6.32
CA THR A 291 -10.52 7.44 -6.95
C THR A 291 -11.03 6.19 -6.25
N VAL A 292 -10.29 5.63 -5.29
CA VAL A 292 -10.60 4.41 -4.53
C VAL A 292 -10.82 4.73 -3.03
N PRO A 293 -11.68 5.67 -2.67
CA PRO A 293 -11.78 6.06 -1.28
C PRO A 293 -12.37 4.95 -0.40
N ALA A 294 -11.92 4.87 0.84
CA ALA A 294 -12.54 4.04 1.85
C ALA A 294 -14.05 4.32 1.92
N ARG A 295 -14.85 3.25 2.00
CA ARG A 295 -16.32 3.38 1.99
C ARG A 295 -16.80 4.36 3.08
N ASN A 296 -17.66 5.29 2.71
CA ASN A 296 -18.23 6.30 3.59
C ASN A 296 -17.27 7.35 4.18
N PHE A 297 -16.02 7.42 3.72
CA PHE A 297 -15.09 8.40 4.29
C PHE A 297 -15.60 9.85 4.19
N ARG A 298 -16.28 10.21 3.09
CA ARG A 298 -16.87 11.56 2.91
C ARG A 298 -17.97 11.90 3.91
N LYS A 299 -18.54 10.88 4.58
CA LYS A 299 -19.54 11.07 5.63
C LYS A 299 -18.91 11.27 7.01
N SER A 300 -17.60 11.08 7.14
CA SER A 300 -16.87 11.29 8.38
C SER A 300 -16.81 12.78 8.71
N LYS A 301 -17.00 13.12 9.97
CA LYS A 301 -17.12 14.50 10.44
C LYS A 301 -15.88 15.34 10.16
N ASN A 302 -14.72 14.77 10.41
CA ASN A 302 -13.42 15.43 10.29
C ASN A 302 -12.69 14.99 9.03
N LEU A 303 -12.48 13.69 8.86
CA LEU A 303 -11.74 13.12 7.73
C LEU A 303 -12.37 13.47 6.37
N GLY A 304 -13.68 13.56 6.28
CA GLY A 304 -14.40 13.88 5.03
C GLY A 304 -14.03 15.21 4.37
N LYS A 305 -13.37 16.10 5.11
CA LYS A 305 -12.89 17.41 4.62
C LYS A 305 -11.54 17.33 3.91
N PHE A 306 -10.81 16.23 4.07
CA PHE A 306 -9.45 16.04 3.53
C PHE A 306 -9.46 15.27 2.21
N GLU A 307 -8.38 15.39 1.47
CA GLU A 307 -8.05 14.41 0.43
C GLU A 307 -7.66 13.09 1.09
N LEU A 308 -8.06 11.98 0.46
CA LEU A 308 -7.75 10.65 0.92
C LEU A 308 -7.36 9.76 -0.26
N MET A 309 -6.14 9.29 -0.27
CA MET A 309 -5.70 8.18 -1.11
C MET A 309 -5.83 6.87 -0.34
N SER A 310 -6.36 5.83 -0.92
CA SER A 310 -6.43 4.53 -0.25
C SER A 310 -6.57 3.36 -1.22
N LYS A 311 -6.23 2.16 -0.74
CA LYS A 311 -6.50 0.90 -1.41
C LYS A 311 -6.86 -0.17 -0.41
N THR A 312 -8.00 -0.81 -0.61
CA THR A 312 -8.41 -1.98 0.16
C THR A 312 -7.76 -3.24 -0.38
N GLY A 313 -7.53 -4.20 0.51
CA GLY A 313 -7.11 -5.55 0.21
C GLY A 313 -8.01 -6.56 0.90
N THR A 314 -8.32 -7.63 0.19
CA THR A 314 -9.03 -8.79 0.74
C THR A 314 -8.40 -10.01 0.11
N THR A 315 -8.07 -11.00 0.93
CA THR A 315 -7.53 -12.28 0.44
C THR A 315 -8.64 -13.21 0.00
N SER A 316 -8.28 -14.24 -0.73
CA SER A 316 -9.19 -15.34 -1.09
C SER A 316 -9.85 -15.88 0.19
N ASP A 317 -11.13 -16.22 0.11
CA ASP A 317 -11.96 -16.65 1.23
C ASP A 317 -12.10 -15.61 2.36
N THR A 318 -11.76 -14.35 2.11
CA THR A 318 -11.91 -13.24 3.09
C THR A 318 -11.21 -13.54 4.43
N LYS A 319 -9.99 -14.09 4.41
CA LYS A 319 -9.24 -14.42 5.64
C LYS A 319 -8.50 -13.22 6.21
N ASP A 320 -8.11 -12.27 5.35
CA ASP A 320 -7.47 -11.01 5.73
C ASP A 320 -8.19 -9.84 5.08
N SER A 321 -8.39 -8.79 5.85
CA SER A 321 -8.96 -7.51 5.42
C SER A 321 -7.93 -6.41 5.63
N TRP A 322 -7.56 -5.71 4.57
CA TRP A 322 -6.57 -4.65 4.56
C TRP A 322 -7.12 -3.33 4.04
N ILE A 323 -6.54 -2.25 4.52
CA ILE A 323 -6.58 -0.95 3.88
C ILE A 323 -5.27 -0.23 4.16
N ALA A 324 -4.70 0.39 3.15
CA ALA A 324 -3.54 1.26 3.27
C ALA A 324 -3.75 2.53 2.45
N GLY A 325 -3.22 3.64 2.92
CA GLY A 325 -3.31 4.94 2.29
C GLY A 325 -3.19 6.07 3.29
N GLY A 326 -3.53 7.30 2.89
CA GLY A 326 -3.33 8.43 3.78
C GLY A 326 -3.97 9.72 3.32
N THR A 327 -3.88 10.71 4.17
CA THR A 327 -4.23 12.12 3.97
C THR A 327 -2.95 12.93 3.75
N PRO A 328 -3.01 14.22 3.47
CA PRO A 328 -1.80 15.05 3.42
C PRO A 328 -0.96 15.11 4.72
N TYR A 329 -1.48 14.59 5.83
CA TYR A 329 -0.77 14.58 7.13
C TYR A 329 -0.11 13.26 7.45
N TYR A 330 -0.84 12.16 7.25
CA TYR A 330 -0.43 10.84 7.72
C TYR A 330 -0.81 9.76 6.72
N VAL A 331 0.05 8.77 6.60
CA VAL A 331 -0.27 7.48 6.01
C VAL A 331 -0.64 6.49 7.12
N CYS A 332 -1.61 5.63 6.84
CA CYS A 332 -2.09 4.62 7.78
C CYS A 332 -2.29 3.30 7.04
N ALA A 333 -1.86 2.21 7.66
CA ALA A 333 -2.17 0.86 7.23
C ALA A 333 -2.87 0.10 8.35
N VAL A 334 -3.98 -0.57 8.03
CA VAL A 334 -4.77 -1.38 8.97
C VAL A 334 -4.96 -2.77 8.39
N TRP A 335 -4.63 -3.77 9.18
CA TRP A 335 -4.97 -5.17 8.97
C TRP A 335 -6.02 -5.63 9.98
N LEU A 336 -6.93 -6.51 9.54
CA LEU A 336 -7.87 -7.23 10.39
C LEU A 336 -8.00 -8.66 9.89
N GLY A 337 -7.97 -9.63 10.82
CA GLY A 337 -8.05 -11.06 10.54
C GLY A 337 -7.90 -11.89 11.80
N TYR A 338 -7.50 -13.14 11.63
CA TYR A 338 -7.26 -14.07 12.74
C TYR A 338 -5.81 -14.54 12.74
N ASP A 339 -5.25 -14.83 13.93
CA ASP A 339 -3.88 -15.37 14.06
C ASP A 339 -3.71 -16.67 13.28
N LYS A 340 -4.66 -17.57 13.40
CA LYS A 340 -4.81 -18.73 12.51
C LYS A 340 -5.78 -18.35 11.41
N PRO A 341 -5.35 -18.20 10.14
CA PRO A 341 -6.20 -17.71 9.07
C PRO A 341 -7.50 -18.49 8.94
N LYS A 342 -8.62 -17.83 9.10
CA LYS A 342 -9.97 -18.34 8.86
C LYS A 342 -10.86 -17.26 8.29
N VAL A 343 -11.98 -17.65 7.69
CA VAL A 343 -12.94 -16.73 7.07
C VAL A 343 -13.39 -15.68 8.09
N ILE A 344 -13.29 -14.41 7.70
CA ILE A 344 -13.87 -13.30 8.44
C ILE A 344 -15.36 -13.26 8.10
N PRO A 345 -16.29 -13.40 9.08
CA PRO A 345 -17.72 -13.55 8.80
C PRO A 345 -18.41 -12.24 8.35
N PHE A 346 -17.67 -11.23 7.93
CA PHE A 346 -18.21 -9.92 7.57
C PHE A 346 -18.37 -9.75 6.07
N ARG A 347 -19.47 -9.16 5.66
CA ARG A 347 -19.76 -8.86 4.25
C ARG A 347 -18.99 -7.66 3.69
N TYR A 348 -18.26 -6.88 4.51
CA TYR A 348 -17.63 -5.62 4.06
C TYR A 348 -16.32 -5.35 4.80
N SER A 349 -15.41 -4.61 4.14
CA SER A 349 -14.10 -4.20 4.63
C SER A 349 -14.12 -3.77 6.11
N ALA A 350 -13.86 -4.72 7.01
CA ALA A 350 -13.83 -4.48 8.44
C ALA A 350 -12.66 -3.56 8.81
N SER A 351 -11.50 -3.73 8.16
CA SER A 351 -10.34 -2.85 8.30
C SER A 351 -10.66 -1.40 7.90
N GLY A 352 -11.50 -1.21 6.87
CA GLY A 352 -11.88 0.13 6.40
C GLY A 352 -12.68 0.94 7.42
N ARG A 353 -13.50 0.30 8.26
CA ARG A 353 -14.23 0.99 9.33
C ARG A 353 -13.29 1.48 10.43
N VAL A 354 -12.38 0.63 10.86
CA VAL A 354 -11.34 0.97 11.86
C VAL A 354 -10.44 2.09 11.32
N TYR A 355 -10.01 1.99 10.07
CA TYR A 355 -9.20 2.99 9.40
C TYR A 355 -9.86 4.38 9.39
N ILE A 356 -11.16 4.44 9.01
CA ILE A 356 -11.90 5.70 9.00
C ILE A 356 -12.04 6.26 10.42
N GLU A 357 -12.38 5.43 11.40
CA GLU A 357 -12.53 5.85 12.80
C GLU A 357 -11.23 6.43 13.36
N LEU A 358 -10.09 5.76 13.10
CA LEU A 358 -8.78 6.26 13.49
C LEU A 358 -8.48 7.61 12.88
N LEU A 359 -8.55 7.71 11.55
CA LEU A 359 -8.20 8.95 10.86
C LEU A 359 -9.19 10.07 11.15
N ASP A 360 -10.50 9.79 11.32
CA ASP A 360 -11.46 10.81 11.69
C ASP A 360 -11.12 11.48 13.03
N ARG A 361 -10.77 10.67 14.03
CA ARG A 361 -10.35 11.18 15.36
C ARG A 361 -9.00 11.90 15.30
N ILE A 362 -8.03 11.35 14.58
CA ILE A 362 -6.72 11.97 14.43
C ILE A 362 -6.82 13.34 13.75
N HIS A 363 -7.75 13.51 12.82
CA HIS A 363 -7.92 14.76 12.07
C HIS A 363 -8.87 15.78 12.70
N ALA A 364 -9.40 15.51 13.91
CA ALA A 364 -10.41 16.36 14.55
C ALA A 364 -10.01 17.84 14.68
N ASN A 365 -8.73 18.11 14.94
CA ASN A 365 -8.20 19.45 15.18
C ASN A 365 -7.15 19.87 14.16
N LEU A 366 -6.95 19.11 13.07
CA LEU A 366 -5.98 19.47 12.05
C LEU A 366 -6.60 20.43 11.03
N PRO A 367 -5.87 21.48 10.61
CA PRO A 367 -6.32 22.33 9.52
C PRO A 367 -6.34 21.55 8.20
N VAL A 368 -7.31 21.87 7.35
CA VAL A 368 -7.42 21.23 6.04
C VAL A 368 -6.25 21.67 5.16
N LYS A 369 -5.57 20.72 4.54
CA LYS A 369 -4.56 20.95 3.50
C LYS A 369 -4.69 19.91 2.39
N GLU A 370 -4.13 20.21 1.23
CA GLU A 370 -4.05 19.33 0.07
C GLU A 370 -2.69 18.62 0.04
N PHE A 371 -2.60 17.54 -0.73
CA PHE A 371 -1.32 16.93 -1.05
C PHE A 371 -0.45 17.89 -1.89
N PRO A 372 0.89 17.84 -1.73
CA PRO A 372 1.79 18.67 -2.52
C PRO A 372 1.69 18.29 -4.01
N LYS A 373 1.56 19.28 -4.88
CA LYS A 373 1.60 19.12 -6.34
C LYS A 373 3.02 19.34 -6.85
N THR A 374 3.48 18.46 -7.73
CA THR A 374 4.84 18.54 -8.29
C THR A 374 4.96 19.56 -9.42
N GLY A 375 3.84 19.94 -10.02
CA GLY A 375 3.81 20.74 -11.25
C GLY A 375 4.19 19.94 -12.52
N LYS A 376 4.50 18.64 -12.38
CA LYS A 376 4.87 17.73 -13.48
C LYS A 376 3.70 16.91 -14.02
N VAL A 377 2.54 16.98 -13.36
CA VAL A 377 1.29 16.32 -13.74
C VAL A 377 0.28 17.36 -14.19
N GLU A 378 -0.52 17.04 -15.18
CA GLU A 378 -1.57 17.90 -15.73
C GLU A 378 -2.89 17.13 -15.82
N GLU A 379 -3.99 17.80 -15.43
CA GLU A 379 -5.35 17.29 -15.64
C GLU A 379 -5.78 17.60 -17.07
N LYS A 380 -6.20 16.57 -17.81
CA LYS A 380 -6.71 16.66 -19.18
C LYS A 380 -7.98 15.83 -19.35
N ASP A 381 -8.82 16.24 -20.28
CA ASP A 381 -9.94 15.41 -20.72
C ASP A 381 -9.44 14.30 -21.65
N TYR A 382 -9.96 13.09 -21.47
CA TYR A 382 -9.71 11.96 -22.35
C TYR A 382 -11.00 11.42 -22.97
N CYS A 383 -10.89 10.83 -24.15
CA CYS A 383 -11.97 10.16 -24.85
C CYS A 383 -12.27 8.82 -24.20
N LYS A 384 -13.47 8.60 -23.67
CA LYS A 384 -13.86 7.32 -23.03
C LYS A 384 -13.84 6.13 -23.97
N LYS A 385 -13.95 6.36 -25.29
CA LYS A 385 -13.95 5.32 -26.31
C LYS A 385 -12.56 4.76 -26.56
N THR A 386 -11.52 5.63 -26.55
CA THR A 386 -10.17 5.24 -26.98
C THR A 386 -9.13 5.31 -25.86
N GLY A 387 -9.42 5.99 -24.77
CA GLY A 387 -8.44 6.28 -23.73
C GLY A 387 -7.41 7.36 -24.07
N LEU A 388 -7.42 7.88 -25.32
CA LEU A 388 -6.55 8.97 -25.77
C LEU A 388 -7.06 10.33 -25.29
N LEU A 389 -6.25 11.39 -25.38
CA LEU A 389 -6.71 12.75 -25.05
C LEU A 389 -7.92 13.13 -25.92
N ALA A 390 -8.86 13.83 -25.31
CA ALA A 390 -10.07 14.20 -26.02
C ALA A 390 -9.80 15.25 -27.11
N SER A 391 -10.30 15.00 -28.31
CA SER A 391 -10.43 16.01 -29.39
C SER A 391 -11.79 16.69 -29.30
N PRO A 392 -11.99 17.84 -29.99
CA PRO A 392 -13.30 18.50 -30.06
C PRO A 392 -14.43 17.62 -30.59
N SER A 393 -14.11 16.58 -31.35
CA SER A 393 -15.06 15.61 -31.91
C SER A 393 -15.51 14.52 -30.92
N CYS A 394 -14.87 14.40 -29.76
CA CYS A 394 -15.21 13.40 -28.78
C CYS A 394 -16.48 13.75 -28.01
N LYS A 395 -17.52 12.91 -28.14
CA LYS A 395 -18.81 13.13 -27.47
C LYS A 395 -18.82 12.72 -26.00
N GLU A 396 -18.01 11.71 -25.63
CA GLU A 396 -17.92 11.20 -24.28
C GLU A 396 -16.50 11.34 -23.76
N THR A 397 -16.33 12.23 -22.80
CA THR A 397 -15.03 12.51 -22.18
C THR A 397 -15.07 12.30 -20.67
N ALA A 398 -13.90 12.19 -20.07
CA ALA A 398 -13.70 12.24 -18.64
C ALA A 398 -12.32 12.82 -18.33
N LYS A 399 -12.11 13.24 -17.08
CA LYS A 399 -10.85 13.84 -16.65
C LYS A 399 -9.85 12.78 -16.22
N GLY A 400 -8.58 12.99 -16.55
CA GLY A 400 -7.46 12.17 -16.14
C GLY A 400 -6.24 13.02 -15.77
N TYR A 401 -5.31 12.41 -15.06
CA TYR A 401 -4.06 13.05 -14.63
C TYR A 401 -2.88 12.40 -15.35
N TYR A 402 -2.10 13.20 -16.04
CA TYR A 402 -1.05 12.72 -16.94
C TYR A 402 0.28 13.36 -16.64
N LYS A 403 1.35 12.57 -16.75
CA LYS A 403 2.71 13.09 -16.75
C LYS A 403 2.89 14.03 -17.94
N LYS A 404 3.39 15.24 -17.71
CA LYS A 404 3.71 16.17 -18.80
C LYS A 404 4.79 15.63 -19.75
N SER A 405 5.68 14.79 -19.22
CA SER A 405 6.76 14.13 -19.96
C SER A 405 6.30 12.97 -20.84
N ALA A 406 5.08 12.44 -20.63
CA ALA A 406 4.55 11.26 -21.32
C ALA A 406 3.04 11.43 -21.59
N MET A 407 2.68 12.54 -22.22
CA MET A 407 1.29 12.87 -22.57
C MET A 407 0.79 11.93 -23.67
N PRO A 408 -0.41 11.32 -23.54
CA PRO A 408 -1.00 10.52 -24.61
C PRO A 408 -1.27 11.34 -25.86
N ALA A 409 -1.37 10.67 -27.01
CA ALA A 409 -1.81 11.30 -28.27
C ALA A 409 -3.28 11.74 -28.19
N GLU A 410 -3.67 12.67 -29.04
CA GLU A 410 -5.06 13.12 -29.19
C GLU A 410 -5.89 12.08 -29.97
N CYS A 411 -7.17 11.93 -29.59
CA CYS A 411 -8.09 11.00 -30.23
C CYS A 411 -8.47 11.47 -31.66
N THR A 412 -8.16 10.66 -32.64
CA THR A 412 -8.55 10.84 -34.04
C THR A 412 -9.78 10.02 -34.42
N ALA A 413 -10.13 8.99 -33.65
CA ALA A 413 -11.20 8.04 -33.98
C ALA A 413 -12.65 8.62 -33.92
N CYS A 414 -12.83 9.78 -33.30
CA CYS A 414 -14.15 10.42 -33.18
C CYS A 414 -14.44 11.47 -34.27
N GLY A 415 -13.46 11.78 -35.11
CA GLY A 415 -13.53 12.86 -36.12
C GLY A 415 -13.86 12.42 -37.55
N GLY A 416 -14.50 11.26 -37.77
CA GLY A 416 -14.99 10.85 -39.10
C GLY A 416 -13.92 10.46 -40.14
N GLY A 417 -12.63 10.36 -39.73
CA GLY A 417 -11.56 9.78 -40.54
C GLY A 417 -11.65 8.25 -40.52
N SER A 418 -11.41 7.61 -41.67
CA SER A 418 -11.49 6.13 -41.79
C SER A 418 -10.55 5.43 -40.82
N VAL A 419 -11.05 4.39 -40.19
CA VAL A 419 -10.40 3.59 -39.13
C VAL A 419 -9.14 2.83 -39.61
N SER A 420 -8.76 2.94 -40.91
CA SER A 420 -7.66 2.15 -41.49
C SER A 420 -6.24 2.62 -41.16
N GLU A 421 -6.05 3.85 -40.65
CA GLU A 421 -4.69 4.35 -40.36
C GLU A 421 -4.23 4.24 -38.88
N VAL A 422 -5.17 4.07 -37.94
CA VAL A 422 -4.81 4.07 -36.50
C VAL A 422 -4.31 2.70 -36.01
N VAL A 423 -4.68 1.62 -36.69
CA VAL A 423 -4.25 0.24 -36.30
C VAL A 423 -2.79 -0.03 -36.71
N SER A 424 -2.24 0.68 -37.70
CA SER A 424 -0.87 0.47 -38.16
C SER A 424 0.21 1.01 -37.18
N GLY A 425 -0.04 2.12 -36.52
CA GLY A 425 0.96 2.77 -35.66
C GLY A 425 1.22 2.04 -34.32
N VAL A 426 0.22 1.41 -33.75
CA VAL A 426 0.38 0.64 -32.50
C VAL A 426 0.94 -0.75 -32.80
N GLY A 427 0.55 -1.36 -33.91
CA GLY A 427 1.09 -2.63 -34.39
C GLY A 427 2.58 -2.57 -34.74
N GLU A 428 3.05 -1.48 -35.33
CA GLU A 428 4.47 -1.30 -35.69
C GLU A 428 5.36 -1.05 -34.46
N ALA A 429 4.89 -0.30 -33.46
CA ALA A 429 5.66 -0.08 -32.24
C ALA A 429 5.81 -1.37 -31.41
N VAL A 430 4.77 -2.18 -31.33
CA VAL A 430 4.81 -3.48 -30.65
C VAL A 430 5.60 -4.51 -31.47
N SER A 431 5.49 -4.52 -32.79
CA SER A 431 6.24 -5.42 -33.68
C SER A 431 7.73 -5.11 -33.68
N ASN A 432 8.11 -3.83 -33.62
CA ASN A 432 9.52 -3.43 -33.53
C ASN A 432 10.17 -3.79 -32.18
N ILE A 433 9.41 -3.79 -31.10
CA ILE A 433 9.89 -4.25 -29.79
C ILE A 433 10.03 -5.77 -29.79
N ILE A 434 9.10 -6.52 -30.37
CA ILE A 434 9.15 -7.99 -30.45
C ILE A 434 10.32 -8.44 -31.33
N ASN A 435 10.56 -7.79 -32.47
CA ASN A 435 11.64 -8.13 -33.38
C ASN A 435 13.04 -7.78 -32.85
N SER A 436 13.15 -6.89 -31.86
CA SER A 436 14.43 -6.59 -31.19
C SER A 436 14.81 -7.58 -30.07
N ILE A 437 13.90 -8.47 -29.69
CA ILE A 437 14.07 -9.41 -28.56
C ILE A 437 14.25 -10.87 -29.00
N LEU A 438 13.91 -11.22 -30.25
CA LEU A 438 14.08 -12.56 -30.74
C LEU A 438 15.48 -12.77 -31.36
N PRO A 439 16.30 -13.74 -30.89
CA PRO A 439 17.55 -14.06 -31.54
C PRO A 439 17.28 -14.65 -32.93
N THR A 440 17.93 -14.07 -33.94
CA THR A 440 17.95 -14.63 -35.30
C THR A 440 18.53 -16.04 -35.29
N SER A 441 17.71 -17.02 -35.61
CA SER A 441 18.19 -18.37 -35.86
C SER A 441 19.08 -18.39 -37.12
N PRO A 442 20.21 -19.11 -37.12
CA PRO A 442 21.02 -19.22 -38.32
C PRO A 442 20.30 -20.02 -39.41
N ARG A 443 20.32 -19.50 -40.63
CA ARG A 443 19.95 -20.26 -41.82
C ARG A 443 20.91 -21.43 -41.95
N SER A 444 20.40 -22.65 -42.04
CA SER A 444 21.11 -23.79 -42.57
C SER A 444 21.11 -23.66 -44.09
N ASP A 445 22.26 -23.40 -44.68
CA ASP A 445 22.55 -23.76 -46.05
C ASP A 445 22.82 -25.26 -46.05
N ASP A 446 21.98 -26.01 -46.72
CA ASP A 446 22.22 -27.11 -47.66
C ASP A 446 20.91 -27.78 -48.10
#